data_b6ae389b9a63caa09052bb687fe1b056
#
_entry.id   b6ae389b9a63caa09052bb687fe1b056
#
_cell.length_a   1.000
_cell.length_b   1.000
_cell.length_c   1.000
_cell.angle_alpha   90.00
_cell.angle_beta   90.00
_cell.angle_gamma   90.00
#
_symmetry.space_group_name_H-M   'P 1'
#
loop_
_entity.id
_entity.type
_entity.pdbx_description
1 polymer ?
#
loop_
_entity_poly.entity_id
_entity_poly.type
_entity_poly.pdbx_seq_one_letter_code
_entity_poly.pdbx_strand_id
1 'polypeptide(L)'
;MIKVKYDTFAVFNKAKFTINSNETALHGINKMQNKYSEIRKIDPSQGQFLVDGTPNNSNRVEIGPTLLAINEWKKAGLVQPNLTKMREYRWQRLTQHIVDRDWGGLLMFDPLNIRYATDSTNMQLWNTHNPFRAVLLCADGYMVIWDYKNSPFLSSFNSLVKEQRSGADLFYFDRGDKIDVAADLFSSEITELIIEHGGKNMNLGLDKGMIHGIRALEAQGFEIMDGEECTEKCRSIKGPDEILAMKCASHSCELSMHEMQNKISIGMSEDAIWAELHKSNIARGGEWIETRLLTTGPRTNPWFQECGPRQLQNNEILAFDTDLIGCYGFCIDVSRTWWIGSEKPRADMVYAMQHAHEHIMTNMEMLKPDIPFRDLTFNGHQLDSQYDKGKYSCRFHGVGLCDEWPLISYSDNFIDGAFDYKLKAGMVLCVEALVSPEKGDFSIKLEDQVLVTEDGFENITKFPFCPHLMGVT
;
A
#
# COMPACT_ATOMS: atom_id res chain seq x y z
N MET A 1 11.62 -49.97 -11.06
CA MET A 1 11.25 -49.83 -12.49
C MET A 1 9.79 -50.25 -12.63
N ILE A 2 8.88 -49.31 -12.69
CA ILE A 2 7.47 -49.54 -12.99
C ILE A 2 7.17 -48.77 -14.27
N LYS A 3 6.92 -49.48 -15.35
CA LYS A 3 6.46 -48.95 -16.64
C LYS A 3 4.96 -48.67 -16.54
N VAL A 4 4.51 -47.44 -16.73
CA VAL A 4 3.13 -47.12 -17.01
C VAL A 4 2.97 -46.98 -18.53
N LYS A 5 2.10 -47.80 -19.11
CA LYS A 5 1.68 -47.75 -20.51
C LYS A 5 0.63 -46.68 -20.66
N TYR A 6 0.80 -45.81 -21.65
CA TYR A 6 -0.27 -44.95 -22.17
C TYR A 6 -0.88 -45.66 -23.40
N ASP A 7 -2.16 -45.90 -23.35
CA ASP A 7 -2.92 -46.36 -24.51
C ASP A 7 -3.94 -45.32 -24.97
N THR A 8 -3.81 -45.02 -26.23
CA THR A 8 -4.81 -44.71 -27.28
C THR A 8 -5.64 -43.42 -27.20
N PHE A 9 -5.29 -42.59 -28.17
CA PHE A 9 -6.10 -41.51 -28.72
C PHE A 9 -7.40 -41.99 -29.33
N ALA A 10 -8.51 -41.40 -28.95
CA ALA A 10 -9.77 -41.49 -29.68
C ALA A 10 -9.91 -40.30 -30.63
N VAL A 11 -10.10 -40.62 -31.89
CA VAL A 11 -10.35 -39.65 -32.98
C VAL A 11 -11.77 -39.09 -32.84
N PHE A 12 -11.89 -37.80 -32.65
CA PHE A 12 -13.19 -37.13 -32.76
C PHE A 12 -13.38 -36.50 -34.14
N ASN A 13 -14.46 -36.91 -34.77
CA ASN A 13 -14.94 -36.46 -36.08
C ASN A 13 -15.18 -34.94 -36.12
N LYS A 14 -14.74 -34.31 -37.22
CA LYS A 14 -15.06 -32.95 -37.61
C LYS A 14 -16.57 -32.79 -37.88
N ALA A 15 -17.30 -32.27 -36.94
CA ALA A 15 -18.60 -31.64 -37.22
C ALA A 15 -18.40 -30.15 -37.58
N LYS A 16 -18.77 -29.80 -38.80
CA LYS A 16 -18.82 -28.40 -39.23
C LYS A 16 -19.97 -27.69 -38.50
N PHE A 17 -19.64 -26.86 -37.52
CA PHE A 17 -20.58 -25.87 -36.99
C PHE A 17 -20.31 -24.53 -37.66
N THR A 18 -21.23 -24.08 -38.50
CA THR A 18 -21.29 -22.73 -39.00
C THR A 18 -22.03 -21.89 -37.91
N ILE A 19 -21.29 -21.15 -37.12
CA ILE A 19 -21.87 -20.23 -36.13
C ILE A 19 -21.91 -18.84 -36.75
N ASN A 20 -23.11 -18.29 -36.92
CA ASN A 20 -23.32 -16.89 -37.16
C ASN A 20 -22.91 -16.11 -35.90
N SER A 21 -21.70 -15.51 -35.92
CA SER A 21 -20.98 -15.07 -34.74
C SER A 21 -21.33 -13.67 -34.21
N ASN A 22 -22.20 -12.92 -34.84
CA ASN A 22 -22.41 -11.51 -34.48
C ASN A 22 -23.71 -11.18 -33.72
N GLU A 23 -24.72 -12.02 -33.73
CA GLU A 23 -25.96 -11.72 -32.98
C GLU A 23 -26.03 -12.35 -31.59
N THR A 24 -25.30 -13.43 -31.33
CA THR A 24 -25.36 -14.14 -30.03
C THR A 24 -24.53 -13.49 -28.93
N ALA A 25 -23.46 -12.77 -29.26
CA ALA A 25 -22.62 -12.08 -28.27
C ALA A 25 -23.33 -10.84 -27.71
N LEU A 26 -23.97 -10.03 -28.57
CA LEU A 26 -24.73 -8.85 -28.16
C LEU A 26 -26.01 -9.21 -27.35
N HIS A 27 -26.70 -10.34 -27.72
CA HIS A 27 -27.86 -10.80 -26.96
C HIS A 27 -27.50 -11.36 -25.58
N GLY A 28 -26.31 -11.94 -25.41
CA GLY A 28 -25.81 -12.41 -24.12
C GLY A 28 -25.50 -11.27 -23.15
N ILE A 29 -24.96 -10.17 -23.64
CA ILE A 29 -24.62 -8.98 -22.82
C ILE A 29 -25.90 -8.29 -22.34
N ASN A 30 -26.90 -8.09 -23.20
CA ASN A 30 -28.18 -7.48 -22.82
C ASN A 30 -29.01 -8.32 -21.86
N LYS A 31 -28.98 -9.66 -21.94
CA LYS A 31 -29.66 -10.53 -20.98
C LYS A 31 -28.98 -10.59 -19.63
N MET A 32 -27.65 -10.43 -19.55
CA MET A 32 -26.96 -10.36 -18.26
C MET A 32 -27.22 -9.04 -17.52
N GLN A 33 -27.34 -7.91 -18.21
CA GLN A 33 -27.65 -6.62 -17.57
C GLN A 33 -29.00 -6.67 -16.82
N ASN A 34 -29.99 -7.35 -17.33
CA ASN A 34 -31.31 -7.46 -16.69
C ASN A 34 -31.34 -8.39 -15.46
N LYS A 35 -30.38 -9.32 -15.34
CA LYS A 35 -30.37 -10.31 -14.26
C LYS A 35 -29.88 -9.76 -12.91
N TYR A 36 -29.20 -8.60 -12.90
CA TYR A 36 -28.68 -7.96 -11.70
C TYR A 36 -29.53 -6.76 -11.20
N SER A 37 -30.62 -6.44 -11.88
CA SER A 37 -31.55 -5.36 -11.47
C SER A 37 -32.32 -5.68 -10.19
N GLU A 38 -32.35 -6.94 -9.76
CA GLU A 38 -33.05 -7.44 -8.55
C GLU A 38 -32.14 -7.50 -7.32
N ILE A 39 -30.84 -7.18 -7.45
CA ILE A 39 -29.93 -7.17 -6.30
C ILE A 39 -30.33 -6.04 -5.35
N ARG A 40 -30.30 -6.34 -4.03
CA ARG A 40 -30.48 -5.34 -2.99
C ARG A 40 -29.55 -4.16 -3.21
N LYS A 41 -30.11 -2.97 -3.34
CA LYS A 41 -29.34 -1.73 -3.44
C LYS A 41 -28.91 -1.27 -2.05
N ILE A 42 -27.65 -0.89 -1.94
CA ILE A 42 -27.11 -0.23 -0.75
C ILE A 42 -27.27 1.28 -0.97
N ASP A 43 -27.80 1.97 0.05
CA ASP A 43 -27.89 3.43 0.04
C ASP A 43 -26.51 4.02 0.43
N PRO A 44 -25.78 4.65 -0.49
CA PRO A 44 -24.44 5.18 -0.22
C PRO A 44 -24.47 6.45 0.66
N SER A 45 -25.63 7.07 0.85
CA SER A 45 -25.75 8.24 1.74
C SER A 45 -25.73 7.85 3.22
N GLN A 46 -25.90 6.57 3.51
CA GLN A 46 -25.81 6.03 4.87
C GLN A 46 -24.32 5.77 5.19
N GLY A 47 -23.70 6.71 5.91
CA GLY A 47 -22.29 6.64 6.33
C GLY A 47 -22.00 5.49 7.30
N GLN A 48 -20.80 5.53 7.90
CA GLN A 48 -20.34 4.50 8.86
C GLN A 48 -21.24 4.35 10.10
N PHE A 49 -21.89 5.43 10.51
CA PHE A 49 -22.75 5.48 11.69
C PHE A 49 -24.14 5.94 11.32
N LEU A 50 -25.12 5.41 12.03
CA LEU A 50 -26.48 5.89 12.00
C LEU A 50 -26.60 7.23 12.73
N VAL A 51 -27.72 7.92 12.59
CA VAL A 51 -27.97 9.23 13.20
C VAL A 51 -27.83 9.20 14.74
N ASP A 52 -28.11 8.07 15.36
CA ASP A 52 -27.99 7.84 16.80
C ASP A 52 -26.54 7.53 17.26
N GLY A 53 -25.56 7.51 16.33
CA GLY A 53 -24.17 7.22 16.60
C GLY A 53 -23.82 5.71 16.66
N THR A 54 -24.79 4.83 16.42
CA THR A 54 -24.50 3.39 16.33
C THR A 54 -23.91 3.01 14.97
N PRO A 55 -23.08 1.93 14.88
CA PRO A 55 -22.53 1.48 13.61
C PRO A 55 -23.62 1.10 12.60
N ASN A 56 -23.48 1.56 11.36
CA ASN A 56 -24.34 1.12 10.27
C ASN A 56 -23.93 -0.29 9.83
N ASN A 57 -24.53 -1.30 10.40
CA ASN A 57 -24.20 -2.70 10.15
C ASN A 57 -24.80 -3.25 8.85
N SER A 58 -25.73 -2.53 8.22
CA SER A 58 -26.52 -3.06 7.10
C SER A 58 -26.15 -2.53 5.74
N ASN A 59 -25.65 -1.29 5.67
CA ASN A 59 -25.38 -0.58 4.40
C ASN A 59 -23.99 0.06 4.34
N ARG A 60 -23.12 -0.26 5.30
CA ARG A 60 -21.76 0.28 5.30
C ARG A 60 -20.95 -0.29 4.13
N VAL A 61 -20.42 0.56 3.29
CA VAL A 61 -19.50 0.23 2.19
C VAL A 61 -18.14 0.89 2.33
N GLU A 62 -18.08 1.97 3.09
CA GLU A 62 -16.88 2.72 3.37
C GLU A 62 -16.07 2.01 4.47
N ILE A 63 -14.80 1.70 4.19
CA ILE A 63 -13.88 1.10 5.16
C ILE A 63 -13.33 2.19 6.07
N GLY A 64 -13.21 1.91 7.35
CA GLY A 64 -12.70 2.89 8.31
C GLY A 64 -12.69 2.36 9.74
N PRO A 65 -12.40 3.22 10.72
CA PRO A 65 -12.18 2.84 12.11
C PRO A 65 -13.41 2.20 12.75
N THR A 66 -13.16 1.38 13.76
CA THR A 66 -14.18 0.90 14.67
C THR A 66 -14.42 1.89 15.80
N LEU A 67 -15.50 1.71 16.56
CA LEU A 67 -15.76 2.51 17.78
C LEU A 67 -14.61 2.39 18.79
N LEU A 68 -13.93 1.25 18.84
CA LEU A 68 -12.76 1.06 19.69
C LEU A 68 -11.68 2.10 19.35
N ALA A 69 -11.24 2.14 18.11
CA ALA A 69 -10.22 3.09 17.65
C ALA A 69 -10.65 4.54 17.87
N ILE A 70 -11.88 4.90 17.51
CA ILE A 70 -12.41 6.26 17.68
C ILE A 70 -12.36 6.70 19.16
N ASN A 71 -12.74 5.81 20.07
CA ASN A 71 -12.71 6.11 21.52
C ASN A 71 -11.27 6.25 22.05
N GLU A 72 -10.33 5.44 21.54
CA GLU A 72 -8.91 5.52 21.88
C GLU A 72 -8.31 6.83 21.38
N TRP A 73 -8.56 7.22 20.13
CA TRP A 73 -8.11 8.49 19.54
C TRP A 73 -8.66 9.70 20.31
N LYS A 74 -9.95 9.66 20.67
CA LYS A 74 -10.55 10.72 21.49
C LYS A 74 -9.87 10.86 22.84
N LYS A 75 -9.53 9.75 23.50
CA LYS A 75 -8.78 9.75 24.77
C LYS A 75 -7.37 10.31 24.61
N ALA A 76 -6.73 10.03 23.48
CA ALA A 76 -5.41 10.55 23.13
C ALA A 76 -5.43 12.01 22.62
N GLY A 77 -6.62 12.63 22.47
CA GLY A 77 -6.74 14.00 21.96
C GLY A 77 -6.50 14.12 20.45
N LEU A 78 -6.57 13.03 19.71
CA LEU A 78 -6.37 13.02 18.27
C LEU A 78 -7.62 13.50 17.52
N VAL A 79 -7.40 14.23 16.44
CA VAL A 79 -8.45 14.73 15.54
C VAL A 79 -8.60 13.76 14.38
N GLN A 80 -9.84 13.31 14.13
CA GLN A 80 -10.15 12.46 12.97
C GLN A 80 -10.09 13.27 11.66
N PRO A 81 -9.70 12.66 10.53
CA PRO A 81 -9.68 13.32 9.24
C PRO A 81 -11.09 13.62 8.72
N ASN A 82 -11.19 14.68 7.92
CA ASN A 82 -12.35 14.89 7.05
C ASN A 82 -12.14 14.15 5.73
N LEU A 83 -12.80 13.01 5.56
CA LEU A 83 -12.59 12.15 4.40
C LEU A 83 -13.00 12.82 3.06
N THR A 84 -14.00 13.70 3.08
CA THR A 84 -14.37 14.46 1.87
C THR A 84 -13.23 15.37 1.42
N LYS A 85 -12.66 16.14 2.36
CA LYS A 85 -11.51 17.02 2.05
C LYS A 85 -10.27 16.23 1.65
N MET A 86 -10.04 15.08 2.27
CA MET A 86 -8.94 14.19 1.90
C MET A 86 -9.07 13.70 0.45
N ARG A 87 -10.26 13.26 0.04
CA ARG A 87 -10.57 12.83 -1.33
C ARG A 87 -10.45 13.98 -2.34
N GLU A 88 -10.96 15.15 -2.00
CA GLU A 88 -10.84 16.36 -2.82
C GLU A 88 -9.37 16.76 -3.02
N TYR A 89 -8.56 16.73 -1.97
CA TYR A 89 -7.12 17.00 -2.06
C TYR A 89 -6.41 16.04 -3.01
N ARG A 90 -6.64 14.74 -2.87
CA ARG A 90 -6.05 13.70 -3.73
C ARG A 90 -6.47 13.88 -5.20
N TRP A 91 -7.75 14.12 -5.42
CA TRP A 91 -8.30 14.38 -6.75
C TRP A 91 -7.69 15.63 -7.38
N GLN A 92 -7.58 16.73 -6.63
CA GLN A 92 -6.94 17.96 -7.10
C GLN A 92 -5.48 17.74 -7.48
N ARG A 93 -4.73 17.01 -6.65
CA ARG A 93 -3.33 16.70 -6.95
C ARG A 93 -3.19 15.89 -8.24
N LEU A 94 -3.92 14.80 -8.37
CA LEU A 94 -3.89 13.97 -9.57
C LEU A 94 -4.26 14.79 -10.82
N THR A 95 -5.34 15.56 -10.77
CA THR A 95 -5.79 16.41 -11.89
C THR A 95 -4.73 17.44 -12.26
N GLN A 96 -4.12 18.11 -11.27
CA GLN A 96 -3.06 19.08 -11.52
C GLN A 96 -1.84 18.42 -12.20
N HIS A 97 -1.42 17.24 -11.73
CA HIS A 97 -0.30 16.52 -12.32
C HIS A 97 -0.57 16.03 -13.75
N ILE A 98 -1.82 15.69 -14.08
CA ILE A 98 -2.26 15.37 -15.46
C ILE A 98 -2.13 16.62 -16.35
N VAL A 99 -2.64 17.76 -15.89
CA VAL A 99 -2.60 19.02 -16.63
C VAL A 99 -1.17 19.52 -16.83
N ASP A 100 -0.34 19.47 -15.78
CA ASP A 100 1.06 19.92 -15.84
C ASP A 100 1.93 19.08 -16.81
N ARG A 101 1.53 17.85 -17.09
CA ARG A 101 2.19 16.95 -18.06
C ARG A 101 1.62 17.03 -19.47
N ASP A 102 0.58 17.83 -19.67
CA ASP A 102 -0.14 17.88 -20.94
C ASP A 102 -0.67 16.49 -21.36
N TRP A 103 -1.37 15.80 -20.44
CA TRP A 103 -2.03 14.52 -20.71
C TRP A 103 -3.54 14.70 -20.84
N GLY A 104 -4.18 13.87 -21.66
CA GLY A 104 -5.64 13.80 -21.74
C GLY A 104 -6.26 13.12 -20.50
N GLY A 105 -5.50 12.27 -19.83
CA GLY A 105 -5.93 11.59 -18.62
C GLY A 105 -4.86 10.68 -18.03
N LEU A 106 -5.19 10.09 -16.89
CA LEU A 106 -4.38 9.09 -16.19
C LEU A 106 -5.24 7.84 -15.95
N LEU A 107 -4.83 6.72 -16.55
CA LEU A 107 -5.45 5.41 -16.38
C LEU A 107 -4.68 4.60 -15.36
N MET A 108 -5.35 4.16 -14.30
CA MET A 108 -4.77 3.48 -13.16
C MET A 108 -5.34 2.07 -13.00
N PHE A 109 -4.47 1.07 -12.92
CA PHE A 109 -4.79 -0.33 -12.61
C PHE A 109 -4.19 -0.79 -11.27
N ASP A 110 -3.20 -0.06 -10.75
CA ASP A 110 -2.63 -0.37 -9.45
C ASP A 110 -3.67 -0.20 -8.34
N PRO A 111 -3.90 -1.21 -7.47
CA PRO A 111 -4.87 -1.11 -6.39
C PRO A 111 -4.64 0.05 -5.43
N LEU A 112 -3.38 0.45 -5.20
CA LEU A 112 -3.04 1.57 -4.32
C LEU A 112 -3.37 2.91 -4.98
N ASN A 113 -3.09 3.05 -6.29
CA ASN A 113 -3.45 4.25 -7.04
C ASN A 113 -4.97 4.38 -7.20
N ILE A 114 -5.68 3.26 -7.42
CA ILE A 114 -7.15 3.22 -7.39
C ILE A 114 -7.65 3.66 -6.01
N ARG A 115 -7.05 3.16 -4.92
CA ARG A 115 -7.39 3.58 -3.56
C ARG A 115 -7.12 5.07 -3.35
N TYR A 116 -5.98 5.58 -3.80
CA TYR A 116 -5.65 7.00 -3.70
C TYR A 116 -6.67 7.88 -4.43
N ALA A 117 -7.04 7.52 -5.66
CA ALA A 117 -7.98 8.28 -6.48
C ALA A 117 -9.42 8.23 -5.95
N THR A 118 -9.88 7.07 -5.48
CA THR A 118 -11.31 6.81 -5.20
C THR A 118 -11.64 6.59 -3.74
N ASP A 119 -10.65 6.33 -2.89
CA ASP A 119 -10.78 5.89 -1.49
C ASP A 119 -11.62 4.59 -1.35
N SER A 120 -11.69 3.77 -2.40
CA SER A 120 -12.41 2.50 -2.40
C SER A 120 -11.49 1.32 -2.64
N THR A 121 -11.85 0.17 -2.04
CA THR A 121 -11.12 -1.09 -2.20
C THR A 121 -12.04 -2.21 -2.64
N ASN A 122 -11.48 -3.20 -3.31
CA ASN A 122 -12.16 -4.45 -3.61
C ASN A 122 -11.13 -5.56 -3.78
N MET A 123 -11.05 -6.50 -2.83
CA MET A 123 -10.17 -7.67 -2.90
C MET A 123 -8.73 -7.34 -3.36
N GLN A 124 -8.01 -6.51 -2.58
CA GLN A 124 -6.71 -5.92 -2.98
C GLN A 124 -5.72 -6.94 -3.54
N LEU A 125 -5.46 -8.06 -2.85
CA LEU A 125 -4.54 -9.09 -3.31
C LEU A 125 -5.03 -9.76 -4.61
N TRP A 126 -6.32 -10.06 -4.71
CA TRP A 126 -6.91 -10.60 -5.94
C TRP A 126 -6.77 -9.63 -7.10
N ASN A 127 -7.06 -8.33 -6.86
CA ASN A 127 -6.93 -7.28 -7.87
C ASN A 127 -5.47 -7.07 -8.33
N THR A 128 -4.50 -7.25 -7.44
CA THR A 128 -3.08 -7.19 -7.81
C THR A 128 -2.70 -8.32 -8.78
N HIS A 129 -3.24 -9.52 -8.58
CA HIS A 129 -2.98 -10.67 -9.45
C HIS A 129 -3.85 -10.67 -10.72
N ASN A 130 -5.12 -10.31 -10.58
CA ASN A 130 -6.12 -10.26 -11.66
C ASN A 130 -6.71 -8.85 -11.71
N PRO A 131 -6.09 -7.91 -12.42
CA PRO A 131 -6.48 -6.49 -12.41
C PRO A 131 -7.81 -6.29 -13.14
N PHE A 132 -8.90 -6.44 -12.40
CA PHE A 132 -10.27 -6.26 -12.89
C PHE A 132 -10.83 -4.86 -12.65
N ARG A 133 -10.15 -4.07 -11.81
CA ARG A 133 -10.47 -2.67 -11.55
C ARG A 133 -9.57 -1.76 -12.36
N ALA A 134 -10.13 -0.66 -12.83
CA ALA A 134 -9.38 0.43 -13.41
C ALA A 134 -10.05 1.77 -13.05
N VAL A 135 -9.27 2.83 -13.00
CA VAL A 135 -9.76 4.20 -12.87
C VAL A 135 -9.16 5.05 -13.96
N LEU A 136 -10.01 5.77 -14.71
CA LEU A 136 -9.58 6.86 -15.57
C LEU A 136 -9.95 8.18 -14.91
N LEU A 137 -8.95 9.04 -14.71
CA LEU A 137 -9.15 10.44 -14.36
C LEU A 137 -8.75 11.30 -15.56
N CYS A 138 -9.72 12.00 -16.14
CA CYS A 138 -9.51 12.87 -17.28
C CYS A 138 -8.98 14.26 -16.87
N ALA A 139 -8.42 15.00 -17.81
CA ALA A 139 -7.78 16.31 -17.58
C ALA A 139 -8.73 17.38 -17.02
N ASP A 140 -10.04 17.29 -17.30
CA ASP A 140 -11.07 18.17 -16.72
C ASP A 140 -11.54 17.75 -15.30
N GLY A 141 -10.98 16.64 -14.78
CA GLY A 141 -11.32 16.07 -13.48
C GLY A 141 -12.46 15.05 -13.50
N TYR A 142 -12.99 14.69 -14.67
CA TYR A 142 -13.99 13.64 -14.79
C TYR A 142 -13.39 12.28 -14.46
N MET A 143 -13.96 11.57 -13.49
CA MET A 143 -13.41 10.29 -12.98
C MET A 143 -14.39 9.15 -13.21
N VAL A 144 -13.90 8.08 -13.84
CA VAL A 144 -14.64 6.85 -14.11
C VAL A 144 -13.92 5.68 -13.47
N ILE A 145 -14.67 4.77 -12.83
CA ILE A 145 -14.14 3.51 -12.30
C ILE A 145 -14.79 2.32 -13.01
N TRP A 146 -13.98 1.36 -13.41
CA TRP A 146 -14.43 0.02 -13.80
C TRP A 146 -14.25 -0.93 -12.63
N ASP A 147 -15.28 -1.73 -12.36
CA ASP A 147 -15.29 -2.75 -11.30
C ASP A 147 -16.20 -3.91 -11.75
N TYR A 148 -16.39 -4.92 -10.93
CA TYR A 148 -17.35 -5.98 -11.25
C TYR A 148 -18.77 -5.42 -11.38
N LYS A 149 -19.56 -5.99 -12.32
CA LYS A 149 -20.95 -5.55 -12.60
C LYS A 149 -21.86 -5.45 -11.38
N ASN A 150 -21.57 -6.24 -10.34
CA ASN A 150 -22.37 -6.31 -9.11
C ASN A 150 -21.76 -5.50 -7.96
N SER A 151 -20.72 -4.71 -8.19
CA SER A 151 -20.03 -3.95 -7.15
C SER A 151 -19.98 -2.42 -7.32
N PRO A 152 -20.86 -1.76 -8.11
CA PRO A 152 -20.79 -0.31 -8.29
C PRO A 152 -20.98 0.46 -6.98
N PHE A 153 -21.63 -0.14 -5.98
CA PHE A 153 -21.84 0.47 -4.67
C PHE A 153 -20.54 0.70 -3.88
N LEU A 154 -19.45 -0.01 -4.19
CA LEU A 154 -18.18 0.11 -3.47
C LEU A 154 -17.49 1.48 -3.60
N SER A 155 -17.83 2.25 -4.63
CA SER A 155 -17.32 3.62 -4.83
C SER A 155 -18.40 4.70 -4.77
N SER A 156 -19.66 4.32 -4.55
CA SER A 156 -20.81 5.22 -4.61
C SER A 156 -20.85 6.29 -3.51
N PHE A 157 -20.10 6.11 -2.43
CA PHE A 157 -19.95 7.10 -1.37
C PHE A 157 -19.06 8.30 -1.77
N ASN A 158 -18.25 8.16 -2.83
CA ASN A 158 -17.35 9.20 -3.31
C ASN A 158 -17.98 9.95 -4.51
N SER A 159 -18.49 11.15 -4.28
CA SER A 159 -19.13 11.99 -5.31
C SER A 159 -18.18 12.46 -6.42
N LEU A 160 -16.87 12.30 -6.27
CA LEU A 160 -15.87 12.60 -7.29
C LEU A 160 -15.87 11.54 -8.41
N VAL A 161 -16.26 10.29 -8.10
CA VAL A 161 -16.49 9.25 -9.10
C VAL A 161 -17.80 9.54 -9.82
N LYS A 162 -17.71 9.85 -11.11
CA LYS A 162 -18.88 10.24 -11.93
C LYS A 162 -19.59 9.06 -12.54
N GLU A 163 -18.83 8.05 -12.96
CA GLU A 163 -19.38 6.83 -13.55
C GLU A 163 -18.77 5.58 -12.93
N GLN A 164 -19.60 4.52 -12.87
CA GLN A 164 -19.16 3.16 -12.52
C GLN A 164 -19.48 2.25 -13.71
N ARG A 165 -18.45 1.64 -14.28
CA ARG A 165 -18.52 0.74 -15.44
C ARG A 165 -18.02 -0.66 -15.09
N SER A 166 -18.04 -1.57 -16.03
CA SER A 166 -17.44 -2.91 -15.92
C SER A 166 -16.79 -3.27 -17.24
N GLY A 167 -15.74 -4.10 -17.22
CA GLY A 167 -15.09 -4.57 -18.44
C GLY A 167 -13.60 -4.25 -18.57
N ALA A 168 -12.98 -3.78 -17.48
CA ALA A 168 -11.52 -3.59 -17.43
C ALA A 168 -10.72 -4.88 -17.18
N ASP A 169 -11.39 -6.01 -17.11
CA ASP A 169 -10.84 -7.34 -16.84
C ASP A 169 -10.08 -7.90 -18.05
N LEU A 170 -8.89 -7.35 -18.32
CA LEU A 170 -8.03 -7.63 -19.46
C LEU A 170 -7.01 -8.74 -19.15
N PHE A 171 -7.43 -9.79 -18.44
CA PHE A 171 -6.59 -10.92 -18.03
C PHE A 171 -7.18 -12.26 -18.44
N TYR A 172 -6.30 -13.24 -18.65
CA TYR A 172 -6.66 -14.52 -19.27
C TYR A 172 -7.68 -15.32 -18.47
N PHE A 173 -7.62 -15.29 -17.13
CA PHE A 173 -8.55 -16.01 -16.26
C PHE A 173 -10.02 -15.72 -16.56
N ASP A 174 -10.36 -14.45 -16.86
CA ASP A 174 -11.74 -14.02 -17.09
C ASP A 174 -12.13 -14.01 -18.59
N ARG A 175 -11.17 -13.73 -19.48
CA ARG A 175 -11.45 -13.52 -20.91
C ARG A 175 -10.97 -14.65 -21.81
N GLY A 176 -10.06 -15.51 -21.33
CA GLY A 176 -9.48 -16.59 -22.13
C GLY A 176 -8.98 -16.09 -23.50
N ASP A 177 -9.23 -16.87 -24.53
CA ASP A 177 -8.79 -16.55 -25.91
C ASP A 177 -9.56 -15.38 -26.55
N LYS A 178 -10.40 -14.66 -25.80
CA LYS A 178 -11.15 -13.47 -26.25
C LYS A 178 -10.67 -12.18 -25.59
N ILE A 179 -9.50 -12.21 -24.97
CA ILE A 179 -8.93 -11.05 -24.29
C ILE A 179 -8.74 -9.84 -25.23
N ASP A 180 -8.37 -10.06 -26.49
CA ASP A 180 -8.21 -8.99 -27.47
C ASP A 180 -9.52 -8.25 -27.74
N VAL A 181 -10.65 -8.99 -27.82
CA VAL A 181 -11.98 -8.38 -28.00
C VAL A 181 -12.35 -7.52 -26.80
N ALA A 182 -12.03 -7.95 -25.60
CA ALA A 182 -12.27 -7.15 -24.39
C ALA A 182 -11.39 -5.89 -24.37
N ALA A 183 -10.13 -6.01 -24.79
CA ALA A 183 -9.20 -4.90 -24.85
C ALA A 183 -9.64 -3.84 -25.88
N ASP A 184 -10.13 -4.27 -27.05
CA ASP A 184 -10.66 -3.36 -28.07
C ASP A 184 -11.90 -2.59 -27.59
N LEU A 185 -12.82 -3.26 -26.88
CA LEU A 185 -13.99 -2.61 -26.27
C LEU A 185 -13.59 -1.61 -25.19
N PHE A 186 -12.71 -2.01 -24.31
CA PHE A 186 -12.22 -1.15 -23.23
C PHE A 186 -11.48 0.09 -23.78
N SER A 187 -10.56 -0.10 -24.75
CA SER A 187 -9.83 1.01 -25.36
C SER A 187 -10.75 1.98 -26.10
N SER A 188 -11.85 1.50 -26.70
CA SER A 188 -12.86 2.37 -27.32
C SER A 188 -13.58 3.24 -26.28
N GLU A 189 -13.93 2.67 -25.12
CA GLU A 189 -14.53 3.44 -24.02
C GLU A 189 -13.57 4.52 -23.47
N ILE A 190 -12.27 4.20 -23.33
CA ILE A 190 -11.26 5.18 -22.94
C ILE A 190 -11.17 6.30 -23.98
N THR A 191 -11.18 5.96 -25.28
CA THR A 191 -11.12 6.94 -26.37
C THR A 191 -12.31 7.90 -26.33
N GLU A 192 -13.53 7.40 -26.14
CA GLU A 192 -14.74 8.23 -26.01
C GLU A 192 -14.60 9.22 -24.86
N LEU A 193 -14.17 8.74 -23.67
CA LEU A 193 -13.99 9.57 -22.49
C LEU A 193 -12.90 10.63 -22.68
N ILE A 194 -11.77 10.31 -23.31
CA ILE A 194 -10.70 11.28 -23.58
C ILE A 194 -11.14 12.31 -24.63
N ILE A 195 -11.95 11.94 -25.62
CA ILE A 195 -12.53 12.89 -26.57
C ILE A 195 -13.47 13.86 -25.86
N GLU A 196 -14.27 13.40 -24.92
CA GLU A 196 -15.25 14.20 -24.19
C GLU A 196 -14.62 15.05 -23.07
N HIS A 197 -13.72 14.46 -22.27
CA HIS A 197 -13.22 15.01 -21.02
C HIS A 197 -11.71 15.28 -20.99
N GLY A 198 -10.94 14.71 -21.90
CA GLY A 198 -9.47 14.86 -21.97
C GLY A 198 -9.00 15.91 -22.99
N GLY A 199 -9.89 16.77 -23.49
CA GLY A 199 -9.53 17.77 -24.51
C GLY A 199 -9.06 17.19 -25.84
N LYS A 200 -9.35 15.90 -26.12
CA LYS A 200 -8.87 15.13 -27.29
C LYS A 200 -7.35 14.94 -27.29
N ASN A 201 -6.70 15.10 -26.16
CA ASN A 201 -5.27 14.87 -26.02
C ASN A 201 -5.02 13.37 -25.87
N MET A 202 -4.30 12.78 -26.81
CA MET A 202 -4.03 11.34 -26.87
C MET A 202 -2.79 10.91 -26.05
N ASN A 203 -2.15 11.82 -25.31
CA ASN A 203 -1.14 11.46 -24.30
C ASN A 203 -1.87 10.91 -23.07
N LEU A 204 -1.68 9.64 -22.76
CA LEU A 204 -2.35 8.95 -21.67
C LEU A 204 -1.33 8.40 -20.65
N GLY A 205 -1.38 8.91 -19.43
CA GLY A 205 -0.61 8.31 -18.34
C GLY A 205 -1.19 6.92 -18.02
N LEU A 206 -0.32 5.93 -17.84
CA LEU A 206 -0.68 4.57 -17.44
C LEU A 206 0.27 4.09 -16.34
N ASP A 207 -0.26 3.75 -15.16
CA ASP A 207 0.55 3.29 -14.03
C ASP A 207 1.02 1.84 -14.19
N LYS A 208 0.10 0.95 -14.52
CA LYS A 208 0.34 -0.46 -14.82
C LYS A 208 -0.64 -0.91 -15.90
N GLY A 209 -0.28 -1.91 -16.68
CA GLY A 209 -1.19 -2.36 -17.74
C GLY A 209 -0.94 -3.76 -18.25
N MET A 210 -2.01 -4.43 -18.64
CA MET A 210 -1.93 -5.70 -19.38
C MET A 210 -1.53 -5.43 -20.82
N ILE A 211 -0.67 -6.28 -21.38
CA ILE A 211 -0.12 -6.11 -22.74
C ILE A 211 -1.21 -5.94 -23.81
N HIS A 212 -2.32 -6.67 -23.70
CA HIS A 212 -3.44 -6.56 -24.64
C HIS A 212 -4.12 -5.19 -24.57
N GLY A 213 -4.31 -4.67 -23.35
CA GLY A 213 -4.88 -3.33 -23.14
C GLY A 213 -3.97 -2.24 -23.70
N ILE A 214 -2.65 -2.31 -23.44
CA ILE A 214 -1.67 -1.35 -23.94
C ILE A 214 -1.72 -1.31 -25.48
N ARG A 215 -1.64 -2.47 -26.13
CA ARG A 215 -1.68 -2.56 -27.61
C ARG A 215 -2.99 -2.05 -28.20
N ALA A 216 -4.11 -2.28 -27.53
CA ALA A 216 -5.41 -1.79 -27.98
C ALA A 216 -5.49 -0.24 -27.86
N LEU A 217 -4.97 0.34 -26.79
CA LEU A 217 -4.88 1.79 -26.63
C LEU A 217 -3.96 2.43 -27.68
N GLU A 218 -2.77 1.85 -27.91
CA GLU A 218 -1.86 2.29 -28.97
C GLU A 218 -2.52 2.23 -30.36
N ALA A 219 -3.32 1.18 -30.63
CA ALA A 219 -4.07 1.04 -31.87
C ALA A 219 -5.17 2.11 -32.04
N GLN A 220 -5.70 2.68 -30.96
CA GLN A 220 -6.60 3.85 -30.97
C GLN A 220 -5.87 5.18 -31.17
N GLY A 221 -4.53 5.17 -31.17
CA GLY A 221 -3.69 6.35 -31.38
C GLY A 221 -3.20 7.01 -30.08
N PHE A 222 -3.34 6.37 -28.94
CA PHE A 222 -2.77 6.88 -27.69
C PHE A 222 -1.23 6.77 -27.69
N GLU A 223 -0.58 7.82 -27.20
CA GLU A 223 0.80 7.78 -26.72
C GLU A 223 0.77 7.46 -25.23
N ILE A 224 1.34 6.30 -24.86
CA ILE A 224 1.33 5.84 -23.47
C ILE A 224 2.52 6.43 -22.73
N MET A 225 2.22 7.17 -21.66
CA MET A 225 3.17 7.85 -20.80
C MET A 225 3.31 7.11 -19.47
N ASP A 226 4.46 7.27 -18.80
CA ASP A 226 4.70 6.70 -17.47
C ASP A 226 3.79 7.35 -16.42
N GLY A 227 2.72 6.65 -16.05
CA GLY A 227 1.77 7.07 -15.02
C GLY A 227 2.24 6.72 -13.60
N GLU A 228 3.18 5.77 -13.43
CA GLU A 228 3.70 5.38 -12.13
C GLU A 228 4.46 6.55 -11.48
N GLU A 229 5.39 7.18 -12.20
CA GLU A 229 6.08 8.40 -11.74
C GLU A 229 5.10 9.49 -11.29
N CYS A 230 4.02 9.69 -12.04
CA CYS A 230 2.99 10.66 -11.72
C CYS A 230 2.30 10.34 -10.39
N THR A 231 1.85 9.11 -10.20
CA THR A 231 1.11 8.68 -9.00
C THR A 231 2.00 8.67 -7.76
N GLU A 232 3.25 8.21 -7.88
CA GLU A 232 4.24 8.26 -6.80
C GLU A 232 4.44 9.70 -6.29
N LYS A 233 4.66 10.65 -7.21
CA LYS A 233 4.81 12.08 -6.85
C LYS A 233 3.53 12.69 -6.31
N CYS A 234 2.36 12.26 -6.74
CA CYS A 234 1.10 12.70 -6.16
C CYS A 234 0.99 12.26 -4.70
N ARG A 235 1.29 11.00 -4.39
CA ARG A 235 1.18 10.44 -3.05
C ARG A 235 2.23 10.96 -2.09
N SER A 236 3.41 11.34 -2.58
CA SER A 236 4.55 11.73 -1.72
C SER A 236 4.29 12.90 -0.79
N ILE A 237 3.40 13.84 -1.15
CA ILE A 237 3.05 15.00 -0.32
C ILE A 237 1.64 14.84 0.21
N LYS A 238 1.52 14.62 1.50
CA LYS A 238 0.26 14.39 2.20
C LYS A 238 -0.47 15.69 2.48
N GLY A 239 -1.78 15.69 2.24
CA GLY A 239 -2.66 16.77 2.66
C GLY A 239 -2.94 16.77 4.16
N PRO A 240 -3.49 17.86 4.69
CA PRO A 240 -3.77 18.00 6.13
C PRO A 240 -4.60 16.84 6.70
N ASP A 241 -5.64 16.41 5.99
CA ASP A 241 -6.51 15.32 6.44
C ASP A 241 -5.86 13.94 6.27
N GLU A 242 -4.93 13.77 5.32
CA GLU A 242 -4.10 12.56 5.24
C GLU A 242 -3.15 12.45 6.44
N ILE A 243 -2.53 13.56 6.83
CA ILE A 243 -1.67 13.62 8.03
C ILE A 243 -2.47 13.28 9.29
N LEU A 244 -3.69 13.79 9.44
CA LEU A 244 -4.56 13.41 10.56
C LEU A 244 -4.91 11.92 10.54
N ALA A 245 -5.20 11.36 9.36
CA ALA A 245 -5.47 9.94 9.19
C ALA A 245 -4.25 9.09 9.57
N MET A 246 -3.06 9.46 9.12
CA MET A 246 -1.80 8.75 9.45
C MET A 246 -1.51 8.81 10.96
N LYS A 247 -1.71 9.95 11.63
CA LYS A 247 -1.56 10.06 13.09
C LYS A 247 -2.54 9.14 13.83
N CYS A 248 -3.79 9.07 13.38
CA CYS A 248 -4.78 8.15 13.93
C CYS A 248 -4.40 6.69 13.74
N ALA A 249 -3.95 6.32 12.53
CA ALA A 249 -3.52 4.97 12.20
C ALA A 249 -2.26 4.58 12.99
N SER A 250 -1.26 5.48 13.09
CA SER A 250 -0.05 5.28 13.89
C SER A 250 -0.36 4.99 15.35
N HIS A 251 -1.26 5.78 15.98
CA HIS A 251 -1.67 5.51 17.35
C HIS A 251 -2.33 4.14 17.53
N SER A 252 -3.17 3.73 16.56
CA SER A 252 -3.78 2.38 16.57
C SER A 252 -2.74 1.27 16.40
N CYS A 253 -1.72 1.49 15.57
CA CYS A 253 -0.59 0.57 15.42
C CYS A 253 0.19 0.44 16.72
N GLU A 254 0.56 1.55 17.37
CA GLU A 254 1.27 1.55 18.65
C GLU A 254 0.50 0.81 19.76
N LEU A 255 -0.82 1.01 19.84
CA LEU A 255 -1.67 0.24 20.76
C LEU A 255 -1.67 -1.25 20.42
N SER A 256 -1.65 -1.59 19.13
CA SER A 256 -1.57 -2.98 18.68
C SER A 256 -0.22 -3.61 19.01
N MET A 257 0.87 -2.85 18.88
CA MET A 257 2.22 -3.27 19.31
C MET A 257 2.28 -3.50 20.84
N HIS A 258 1.66 -2.60 21.64
CA HIS A 258 1.56 -2.79 23.09
C HIS A 258 0.75 -4.04 23.45
N GLU A 259 -0.36 -4.29 22.78
CA GLU A 259 -1.15 -5.52 23.02
C GLU A 259 -0.37 -6.77 22.64
N MET A 260 0.35 -6.77 21.51
CA MET A 260 1.23 -7.85 21.12
C MET A 260 2.33 -8.06 22.19
N GLN A 261 3.03 -7.00 22.60
CA GLN A 261 4.09 -7.05 23.60
C GLN A 261 3.61 -7.66 24.92
N ASN A 262 2.42 -7.25 25.37
CA ASN A 262 1.83 -7.76 26.63
C ASN A 262 1.41 -9.23 26.57
N LYS A 263 1.30 -9.81 25.37
CA LYS A 263 0.94 -11.22 25.17
C LYS A 263 2.13 -12.13 25.00
N ILE A 264 3.30 -11.58 24.70
CA ILE A 264 4.51 -12.36 24.48
C ILE A 264 4.84 -13.18 25.73
N SER A 265 5.07 -14.47 25.51
CA SER A 265 5.57 -15.38 26.54
C SER A 265 6.54 -16.39 25.93
N ILE A 266 7.51 -16.83 26.75
CA ILE A 266 8.47 -17.87 26.35
C ILE A 266 7.71 -19.11 25.88
N GLY A 267 8.11 -19.69 24.76
CA GLY A 267 7.49 -20.85 24.14
C GLY A 267 6.39 -20.51 23.11
N MET A 268 5.95 -19.26 22.98
CA MET A 268 5.09 -18.86 21.85
C MET A 268 5.87 -18.97 20.54
N SER A 269 5.20 -19.41 19.48
CA SER A 269 5.79 -19.36 18.14
C SER A 269 5.76 -17.91 17.59
N GLU A 270 6.68 -17.62 16.69
CA GLU A 270 6.70 -16.32 15.98
C GLU A 270 5.37 -16.04 15.29
N ASP A 271 4.76 -17.06 14.65
CA ASP A 271 3.42 -16.96 14.05
C ASP A 271 2.34 -16.54 15.07
N ALA A 272 2.38 -17.12 16.28
CA ALA A 272 1.41 -16.80 17.31
C ALA A 272 1.60 -15.37 17.85
N ILE A 273 2.83 -14.90 17.97
CA ILE A 273 3.15 -13.52 18.37
C ILE A 273 2.65 -12.53 17.30
N TRP A 274 2.96 -12.81 16.03
CA TRP A 274 2.54 -11.96 14.91
C TRP A 274 1.03 -11.87 14.77
N ALA A 275 0.32 -12.98 15.00
CA ALA A 275 -1.14 -13.01 14.98
C ALA A 275 -1.80 -12.05 15.98
N GLU A 276 -1.17 -11.78 17.13
CA GLU A 276 -1.73 -10.82 18.11
C GLU A 276 -1.70 -9.38 17.57
N LEU A 277 -0.64 -8.98 16.82
CA LEU A 277 -0.60 -7.68 16.15
C LEU A 277 -1.72 -7.54 15.14
N HIS A 278 -1.89 -8.53 14.26
CA HIS A 278 -2.91 -8.51 13.21
C HIS A 278 -4.34 -8.49 13.79
N LYS A 279 -4.61 -9.31 14.80
CA LYS A 279 -5.88 -9.32 15.52
C LYS A 279 -6.21 -7.95 16.11
N SER A 280 -5.23 -7.30 16.72
CA SER A 280 -5.40 -5.99 17.35
C SER A 280 -5.64 -4.88 16.33
N ASN A 281 -4.92 -4.91 15.19
CA ASN A 281 -5.12 -4.00 14.08
C ASN A 281 -6.53 -4.09 13.49
N ILE A 282 -6.99 -5.31 13.17
CA ILE A 282 -8.34 -5.55 12.62
C ILE A 282 -9.43 -5.10 13.61
N ALA A 283 -9.24 -5.35 14.91
CA ALA A 283 -10.18 -4.93 15.93
C ALA A 283 -10.39 -3.40 15.98
N ARG A 284 -9.41 -2.62 15.51
CA ARG A 284 -9.45 -1.16 15.40
C ARG A 284 -9.93 -0.65 14.05
N GLY A 285 -10.15 -1.55 13.09
CA GLY A 285 -10.57 -1.20 11.72
C GLY A 285 -9.39 -1.03 10.77
N GLY A 286 -8.23 -1.56 11.14
CA GLY A 286 -7.12 -1.76 10.22
C GLY A 286 -7.47 -2.80 9.15
N GLU A 287 -6.83 -2.71 8.01
CA GLU A 287 -7.24 -3.49 6.84
C GLU A 287 -6.48 -4.81 6.76
N TRP A 288 -5.15 -4.78 6.72
CA TRP A 288 -4.32 -5.98 6.65
C TRP A 288 -2.86 -5.69 7.00
N ILE A 289 -1.99 -6.70 6.92
CA ILE A 289 -0.55 -6.61 7.13
C ILE A 289 0.12 -6.99 5.82
N GLU A 290 1.03 -6.13 5.32
CA GLU A 290 1.69 -6.32 4.04
C GLU A 290 2.74 -7.42 4.11
N THR A 291 3.51 -7.47 5.20
CA THR A 291 4.56 -8.45 5.43
C THR A 291 4.32 -9.25 6.70
N ARG A 292 5.20 -10.21 6.98
CA ARG A 292 5.19 -11.02 8.20
C ARG A 292 6.57 -11.00 8.86
N LEU A 293 7.25 -9.86 8.79
CA LEU A 293 8.61 -9.69 9.27
C LEU A 293 8.68 -9.64 10.82
N LEU A 294 8.70 -10.81 11.42
CA LEU A 294 8.96 -11.01 12.83
C LEU A 294 9.80 -12.27 13.03
N THR A 295 10.94 -12.13 13.66
CA THR A 295 11.84 -13.26 13.96
C THR A 295 12.44 -13.14 15.34
N THR A 296 12.93 -14.28 15.86
CA THR A 296 13.48 -14.38 17.21
C THR A 296 14.87 -15.01 17.21
N GLY A 297 15.71 -14.59 18.14
CA GLY A 297 17.05 -15.09 18.34
C GLY A 297 17.89 -15.09 17.05
N PRO A 298 18.55 -16.20 16.69
CA PRO A 298 19.45 -16.25 15.54
C PRO A 298 18.74 -16.07 14.19
N ARG A 299 17.41 -16.22 14.12
CA ARG A 299 16.67 -15.96 12.86
C ARG A 299 16.53 -14.49 12.53
N THR A 300 16.88 -13.58 13.44
CA THR A 300 16.90 -12.15 13.12
C THR A 300 18.03 -11.78 12.16
N ASN A 301 19.06 -12.62 12.02
CA ASN A 301 20.16 -12.46 11.06
C ASN A 301 20.35 -13.73 10.21
N PRO A 302 20.26 -13.71 8.88
CA PRO A 302 19.97 -12.52 8.05
C PRO A 302 18.51 -12.05 8.18
N TRP A 303 18.29 -10.76 7.96
CA TRP A 303 16.97 -10.12 7.94
C TRP A 303 16.10 -10.62 6.75
N PHE A 304 14.89 -10.19 6.61
CA PHE A 304 13.87 -10.59 5.61
C PHE A 304 13.30 -12.00 5.81
N GLN A 305 13.46 -12.59 6.97
CA GLN A 305 12.77 -13.84 7.29
C GLN A 305 11.39 -13.54 7.87
N GLU A 306 10.37 -14.12 7.27
CA GLU A 306 9.02 -14.05 7.84
C GLU A 306 8.87 -14.92 9.08
N CYS A 307 7.88 -14.61 9.92
CA CYS A 307 7.55 -15.39 11.11
C CYS A 307 7.23 -16.85 10.76
N GLY A 308 7.52 -17.74 11.68
CA GLY A 308 7.38 -19.17 11.49
C GLY A 308 7.10 -19.92 12.81
N PRO A 309 7.20 -21.25 12.80
CA PRO A 309 6.89 -22.10 13.95
C PRO A 309 7.95 -22.09 15.04
N ARG A 310 9.07 -21.33 14.87
CA ARG A 310 10.09 -21.24 15.90
C ARG A 310 9.51 -20.68 17.18
N GLN A 311 9.81 -21.33 18.32
CA GLN A 311 9.36 -20.90 19.63
C GLN A 311 10.38 -19.94 20.25
N LEU A 312 9.88 -18.81 20.74
CA LEU A 312 10.64 -17.82 21.49
C LEU A 312 11.30 -18.44 22.70
N GLN A 313 12.60 -18.21 22.84
CA GLN A 313 13.38 -18.69 23.97
C GLN A 313 13.63 -17.58 25.00
N ASN A 314 14.06 -17.96 26.19
CA ASN A 314 14.48 -17.01 27.21
C ASN A 314 15.86 -16.40 26.84
N ASN A 315 16.06 -15.13 27.15
CA ASN A 315 17.30 -14.39 26.94
C ASN A 315 17.73 -14.31 25.48
N GLU A 316 16.79 -13.96 24.63
CA GLU A 316 17.05 -13.67 23.22
C GLU A 316 16.32 -12.42 22.73
N ILE A 317 16.71 -11.93 21.56
CA ILE A 317 16.03 -10.81 20.89
C ILE A 317 14.80 -11.29 20.11
N LEU A 318 13.85 -10.39 19.96
CA LEU A 318 12.76 -10.46 19.02
C LEU A 318 12.79 -9.16 18.21
N ALA A 319 12.91 -9.25 16.89
CA ALA A 319 12.91 -8.12 15.99
C ALA A 319 11.75 -8.25 15.00
N PHE A 320 11.09 -7.13 14.69
CA PHE A 320 9.95 -7.12 13.77
C PHE A 320 9.83 -5.76 13.07
N ASP A 321 9.13 -5.82 11.95
CA ASP A 321 8.73 -4.71 11.12
C ASP A 321 7.23 -4.75 10.88
N THR A 322 6.51 -3.65 11.06
CA THR A 322 5.06 -3.74 11.07
C THR A 322 4.44 -3.78 9.70
N ASP A 323 4.88 -2.97 8.74
CA ASP A 323 4.24 -2.82 7.40
C ASP A 323 2.73 -2.98 7.48
N LEU A 324 2.12 -2.32 8.45
CA LEU A 324 0.75 -2.59 8.88
C LEU A 324 -0.20 -1.61 8.19
N ILE A 325 -1.10 -2.13 7.36
CA ILE A 325 -2.16 -1.31 6.76
C ILE A 325 -3.23 -1.05 7.80
N GLY A 326 -3.18 0.15 8.34
CA GLY A 326 -4.05 0.60 9.42
C GLY A 326 -5.36 1.18 8.92
N CYS A 327 -6.02 1.93 9.81
CA CYS A 327 -7.24 2.64 9.47
C CYS A 327 -7.04 3.60 8.30
N TYR A 328 -8.06 3.74 7.45
CA TYR A 328 -8.06 4.58 6.25
C TYR A 328 -7.08 4.12 5.15
N GLY A 329 -6.52 2.91 5.28
CA GLY A 329 -5.62 2.33 4.29
C GLY A 329 -4.20 2.85 4.33
N PHE A 330 -3.79 3.57 5.38
CA PHE A 330 -2.42 4.03 5.52
C PHE A 330 -1.52 2.94 6.08
N CYS A 331 -0.36 2.78 5.44
CA CYS A 331 0.72 1.96 5.94
C CYS A 331 1.36 2.64 7.15
N ILE A 332 1.52 1.88 8.21
CA ILE A 332 2.27 2.29 9.39
C ILE A 332 3.43 1.32 9.54
N ASP A 333 4.58 1.86 9.24
CA ASP A 333 5.83 1.14 9.20
C ASP A 333 6.70 1.56 10.37
N VAL A 334 6.85 0.65 11.32
CA VAL A 334 7.56 0.84 12.58
C VAL A 334 8.30 -0.43 12.94
N SER A 335 9.60 -0.38 12.97
CA SER A 335 10.39 -1.51 13.42
C SER A 335 10.88 -1.34 14.85
N ARG A 336 10.83 -2.41 15.60
CA ARG A 336 11.41 -2.49 16.95
C ARG A 336 12.12 -3.82 17.17
N THR A 337 13.14 -3.75 18.01
CA THR A 337 13.83 -4.92 18.51
C THR A 337 13.72 -4.96 20.03
N TRP A 338 13.24 -6.08 20.58
CA TRP A 338 13.03 -6.28 22.01
C TRP A 338 13.92 -7.37 22.56
N TRP A 339 14.32 -7.22 23.81
CA TRP A 339 14.95 -8.27 24.61
C TRP A 339 13.89 -9.02 25.41
N ILE A 340 13.89 -10.34 25.30
CA ILE A 340 12.95 -11.22 25.98
C ILE A 340 13.71 -12.07 26.97
N GLY A 341 13.69 -11.67 28.23
CA GLY A 341 14.38 -12.42 29.31
C GLY A 341 14.75 -11.54 30.49
N SER A 342 15.24 -12.19 31.54
CA SER A 342 15.65 -11.54 32.79
C SER A 342 17.16 -11.29 32.90
N GLU A 343 17.97 -11.96 32.08
CA GLU A 343 19.41 -11.73 32.04
C GLU A 343 19.73 -10.48 31.21
N LYS A 344 20.92 -9.92 31.41
CA LYS A 344 21.38 -8.79 30.64
C LYS A 344 21.68 -9.22 29.20
N PRO A 345 21.30 -8.42 28.18
CA PRO A 345 21.75 -8.61 26.81
C PRO A 345 23.29 -8.60 26.73
N ARG A 346 23.84 -9.26 25.72
CA ARG A 346 25.29 -9.19 25.44
C ARG A 346 25.67 -7.74 25.08
N ALA A 347 26.91 -7.39 25.42
CA ALA A 347 27.43 -6.03 25.22
C ALA A 347 27.41 -5.60 23.70
N ASP A 348 27.65 -6.56 22.81
CA ASP A 348 27.58 -6.32 21.36
C ASP A 348 26.13 -6.01 20.88
N MET A 349 25.12 -6.64 21.47
CA MET A 349 23.71 -6.32 21.18
C MET A 349 23.31 -4.93 21.70
N VAL A 350 23.76 -4.58 22.91
CA VAL A 350 23.55 -3.25 23.49
C VAL A 350 24.22 -2.17 22.64
N TYR A 351 25.45 -2.39 22.22
CA TYR A 351 26.18 -1.48 21.34
C TYR A 351 25.45 -1.30 20.00
N ALA A 352 25.05 -2.40 19.36
CA ALA A 352 24.31 -2.36 18.10
C ALA A 352 22.98 -1.61 18.22
N MET A 353 22.25 -1.80 19.33
CA MET A 353 20.99 -1.09 19.58
C MET A 353 21.20 0.41 19.77
N GLN A 354 22.21 0.80 20.57
CA GLN A 354 22.54 2.21 20.76
C GLN A 354 22.99 2.86 19.46
N HIS A 355 23.77 2.15 18.65
CA HIS A 355 24.23 2.63 17.34
C HIS A 355 23.08 2.76 16.33
N ALA A 356 22.17 1.80 16.28
CA ALA A 356 20.95 1.90 15.47
C ALA A 356 20.07 3.09 15.89
N HIS A 357 19.90 3.28 17.18
CA HIS A 357 19.15 4.41 17.73
C HIS A 357 19.81 5.76 17.38
N GLU A 358 21.13 5.88 17.57
CA GLU A 358 21.87 7.09 17.16
C GLU A 358 21.71 7.36 15.67
N HIS A 359 21.74 6.30 14.84
CA HIS A 359 21.57 6.41 13.40
C HIS A 359 20.23 7.02 13.03
N ILE A 360 19.10 6.48 13.52
CA ILE A 360 17.78 7.02 13.19
C ILE A 360 17.56 8.42 13.76
N MET A 361 17.99 8.69 15.00
CA MET A 361 17.80 10.00 15.62
C MET A 361 18.59 11.10 14.90
N THR A 362 19.86 10.83 14.58
CA THR A 362 20.70 11.79 13.83
C THR A 362 20.16 12.05 12.42
N ASN A 363 19.66 11.01 11.76
CA ASN A 363 19.08 11.14 10.43
C ASN A 363 17.75 11.92 10.46
N MET A 364 16.91 11.73 11.48
CA MET A 364 15.68 12.54 11.66
C MET A 364 15.98 14.04 11.76
N GLU A 365 17.04 14.44 12.46
CA GLU A 365 17.41 15.85 12.64
C GLU A 365 17.80 16.54 11.33
N MET A 366 18.07 15.79 10.27
CA MET A 366 18.34 16.33 8.94
C MET A 366 17.07 16.69 8.16
N LEU A 367 15.90 16.21 8.61
CA LEU A 367 14.65 16.33 7.85
C LEU A 367 14.03 17.72 8.02
N LYS A 368 14.09 18.50 6.95
CA LYS A 368 13.39 19.79 6.80
C LYS A 368 13.20 20.10 5.31
N PRO A 369 12.28 21.01 4.96
CA PRO A 369 12.09 21.40 3.57
C PRO A 369 13.38 21.91 2.91
N ASP A 370 13.45 21.75 1.59
CA ASP A 370 14.55 22.15 0.71
C ASP A 370 15.88 21.40 0.87
N ILE A 371 16.00 20.45 1.78
CA ILE A 371 17.17 19.57 1.85
C ILE A 371 17.19 18.66 0.61
N PRO A 372 18.27 18.65 -0.18
CA PRO A 372 18.42 17.72 -1.30
C PRO A 372 18.49 16.26 -0.82
N PHE A 373 17.89 15.34 -1.56
CA PHE A 373 17.98 13.90 -1.25
C PHE A 373 19.43 13.43 -1.25
N ARG A 374 20.25 13.97 -2.16
CA ARG A 374 21.69 13.73 -2.20
C ARG A 374 22.39 14.04 -0.86
N ASP A 375 22.00 15.13 -0.19
CA ASP A 375 22.59 15.50 1.10
C ASP A 375 22.23 14.48 2.19
N LEU A 376 21.01 13.95 2.17
CA LEU A 376 20.59 12.87 3.07
C LEU A 376 21.42 11.60 2.83
N THR A 377 21.71 11.27 1.56
CA THR A 377 22.57 10.14 1.18
C THR A 377 23.99 10.29 1.70
N PHE A 378 24.65 11.43 1.49
CA PHE A 378 26.08 11.58 1.73
C PHE A 378 26.44 12.15 3.09
N ASN A 379 25.55 12.97 3.71
CA ASN A 379 25.81 13.62 4.99
C ASN A 379 25.08 12.92 6.16
N GLY A 380 24.22 11.93 5.88
CA GLY A 380 23.56 11.17 6.92
C GLY A 380 24.54 10.35 7.76
N HIS A 381 24.10 9.99 8.97
CA HIS A 381 24.92 9.20 9.91
C HIS A 381 25.41 7.90 9.26
N GLN A 382 26.68 7.58 9.41
CA GLN A 382 27.28 6.38 8.86
C GLN A 382 27.23 5.25 9.90
N LEU A 383 26.86 4.06 9.47
CA LEU A 383 27.01 2.87 10.30
C LEU A 383 28.48 2.46 10.37
N ASP A 384 28.88 1.84 11.47
CA ASP A 384 30.20 1.24 11.60
C ASP A 384 30.46 0.21 10.51
N SER A 385 31.68 0.15 10.01
CA SER A 385 32.06 -0.74 8.90
C SER A 385 31.81 -2.23 9.16
N GLN A 386 31.75 -2.66 10.41
CA GLN A 386 31.35 -4.03 10.78
C GLN A 386 29.90 -4.39 10.39
N TYR A 387 29.07 -3.39 10.10
CA TYR A 387 27.66 -3.55 9.70
C TYR A 387 27.40 -3.31 8.21
N ASP A 388 28.42 -2.89 7.43
CA ASP A 388 28.27 -2.50 6.02
C ASP A 388 27.61 -3.57 5.15
N LYS A 389 27.87 -4.84 5.41
CA LYS A 389 27.31 -5.95 4.61
C LYS A 389 25.91 -6.39 5.08
N GLY A 390 25.55 -6.02 6.28
CA GLY A 390 24.25 -6.39 6.87
C GLY A 390 23.22 -5.27 6.93
N LYS A 391 23.56 -4.06 6.45
CA LYS A 391 22.64 -2.91 6.44
C LYS A 391 21.64 -2.99 5.28
N TYR A 392 20.57 -2.21 5.35
CA TYR A 392 19.67 -1.98 4.23
C TYR A 392 20.34 -1.22 3.07
N SER A 393 19.65 -1.17 1.94
CA SER A 393 20.04 -0.35 0.79
C SER A 393 19.70 1.13 0.95
N CYS A 394 18.73 1.47 1.79
CA CYS A 394 18.25 2.84 2.04
C CYS A 394 18.34 3.24 3.50
N ARG A 395 18.29 4.56 3.72
CA ARG A 395 18.21 5.22 5.04
C ARG A 395 16.84 5.78 5.31
N PHE A 396 16.17 6.16 4.21
CA PHE A 396 14.83 6.72 4.24
C PHE A 396 14.06 6.21 3.03
N HIS A 397 12.80 5.98 3.21
CA HIS A 397 11.86 5.84 2.10
C HIS A 397 10.55 6.58 2.42
N GLY A 398 9.79 6.89 1.39
CA GLY A 398 8.47 7.46 1.54
C GLY A 398 7.48 6.43 2.05
N VAL A 399 6.45 6.87 2.72
CA VAL A 399 5.37 6.02 3.19
C VAL A 399 4.03 6.74 3.10
N GLY A 400 2.99 6.00 2.76
CA GLY A 400 1.63 6.50 2.61
C GLY A 400 0.62 5.37 2.61
N LEU A 401 0.13 4.96 1.45
CA LEU A 401 -0.74 3.77 1.33
C LEU A 401 0.06 2.45 1.31
N CYS A 402 1.34 2.54 1.09
CA CYS A 402 2.38 1.51 1.22
C CYS A 402 3.72 2.21 1.38
N ASP A 403 4.83 1.49 1.32
CA ASP A 403 6.13 2.08 1.03
C ASP A 403 6.10 2.68 -0.36
N GLU A 404 6.54 3.92 -0.48
CA GLU A 404 6.41 4.68 -1.72
C GLU A 404 7.61 5.61 -1.93
N TRP A 405 7.66 6.26 -3.10
CA TRP A 405 8.69 7.25 -3.41
C TRP A 405 8.74 8.39 -2.38
N PRO A 406 9.94 8.88 -2.00
CA PRO A 406 11.27 8.53 -2.52
C PRO A 406 11.94 7.39 -1.75
N LEU A 407 12.86 6.67 -2.41
CA LEU A 407 13.88 5.86 -1.75
C LEU A 407 15.19 6.64 -1.71
N ILE A 408 15.73 6.89 -0.51
CA ILE A 408 16.98 7.64 -0.30
C ILE A 408 18.05 6.67 0.20
N SER A 409 18.92 6.27 -0.71
CA SER A 409 19.91 5.20 -0.48
C SER A 409 21.08 5.63 0.40
N TYR A 410 21.83 4.65 0.89
CA TYR A 410 23.22 4.85 1.32
C TYR A 410 24.10 5.21 0.13
N SER A 411 25.27 5.79 0.42
CA SER A 411 26.21 6.28 -0.61
C SER A 411 26.71 5.18 -1.54
N ASP A 412 26.81 3.95 -1.08
CA ASP A 412 27.24 2.78 -1.86
C ASP A 412 26.17 2.27 -2.84
N ASN A 413 24.91 2.63 -2.62
CA ASN A 413 23.79 2.31 -3.53
C ASN A 413 23.28 3.53 -4.31
N PHE A 414 23.97 4.68 -4.20
CA PHE A 414 23.55 5.91 -4.86
C PHE A 414 23.70 5.82 -6.38
N ILE A 415 22.67 6.23 -7.11
CA ILE A 415 22.66 6.37 -8.57
C ILE A 415 22.58 7.84 -8.91
N ASP A 416 23.62 8.39 -9.51
CA ASP A 416 23.71 9.82 -9.84
C ASP A 416 22.61 10.21 -10.83
N GLY A 417 21.89 11.28 -10.53
CA GLY A 417 20.79 11.79 -11.35
C GLY A 417 19.45 11.05 -11.17
N ALA A 418 19.39 9.93 -10.44
CA ALA A 418 18.15 9.18 -10.29
C ALA A 418 17.11 9.94 -9.46
N PHE A 419 17.53 10.64 -8.40
CA PHE A 419 16.65 11.35 -7.47
C PHE A 419 17.17 12.75 -7.14
N ASP A 420 17.30 13.62 -8.17
CA ASP A 420 17.71 15.01 -8.01
C ASP A 420 16.53 15.89 -7.50
N TYR A 421 16.00 15.55 -6.33
CA TYR A 421 14.89 16.23 -5.70
C TYR A 421 15.26 16.74 -4.32
N LYS A 422 14.34 17.51 -3.73
CA LYS A 422 14.45 18.05 -2.37
C LYS A 422 13.24 17.63 -1.54
N LEU A 423 13.44 17.54 -0.24
CA LEU A 423 12.34 17.41 0.71
C LEU A 423 11.35 18.58 0.58
N LYS A 424 10.09 18.27 0.78
CA LYS A 424 9.00 19.24 0.84
C LYS A 424 8.16 18.99 2.09
N ALA A 425 7.62 20.05 2.64
CA ALA A 425 6.63 19.93 3.72
C ALA A 425 5.45 19.05 3.27
N GLY A 426 4.95 18.21 4.16
CA GLY A 426 3.93 17.22 3.87
C GLY A 426 4.46 15.87 3.40
N MET A 427 5.75 15.70 3.12
CA MET A 427 6.35 14.38 2.93
C MET A 427 6.36 13.63 4.26
N VAL A 428 6.04 12.33 4.22
CA VAL A 428 6.22 11.41 5.35
C VAL A 428 7.23 10.36 4.93
N LEU A 429 8.27 10.20 5.74
CA LEU A 429 9.37 9.29 5.49
C LEU A 429 9.53 8.33 6.65
N CYS A 430 9.83 7.08 6.34
CA CYS A 430 10.42 6.15 7.27
C CYS A 430 11.91 6.47 7.43
N VAL A 431 12.39 6.49 8.66
CA VAL A 431 13.79 6.65 9.02
C VAL A 431 14.25 5.39 9.69
N GLU A 432 15.09 4.62 9.02
CA GLU A 432 15.35 3.24 9.41
C GLU A 432 16.83 2.90 9.57
N ALA A 433 17.08 1.87 10.36
CA ALA A 433 18.38 1.27 10.57
C ALA A 433 18.25 -0.25 10.71
N LEU A 434 19.01 -0.96 9.89
CA LEU A 434 19.30 -2.38 10.09
C LEU A 434 20.78 -2.54 10.47
N VAL A 435 21.04 -2.96 11.69
CA VAL A 435 22.38 -3.15 12.23
C VAL A 435 22.60 -4.65 12.46
N SER A 436 23.27 -5.28 11.49
CA SER A 436 23.50 -6.73 11.46
C SER A 436 24.99 -7.03 11.33
N PRO A 437 25.64 -7.63 12.33
CA PRO A 437 27.04 -8.07 12.19
C PRO A 437 27.18 -9.12 11.08
N GLU A 438 28.20 -9.02 10.22
CA GLU A 438 28.39 -9.92 9.07
C GLU A 438 28.39 -11.42 9.44
N LYS A 439 28.95 -11.77 10.59
CA LYS A 439 29.01 -13.14 11.11
C LYS A 439 28.28 -13.29 12.43
N GLY A 440 27.35 -12.38 12.69
CA GLY A 440 26.57 -12.38 13.91
C GLY A 440 25.37 -13.30 13.88
N ASP A 441 24.82 -13.54 15.06
CA ASP A 441 23.64 -14.35 15.29
C ASP A 441 22.44 -13.45 15.69
N PHE A 442 22.46 -12.16 15.35
CA PHE A 442 21.39 -11.23 15.64
C PHE A 442 21.36 -10.06 14.64
N SER A 443 20.21 -9.42 14.53
CA SER A 443 20.05 -8.10 13.91
C SER A 443 19.24 -7.19 14.81
N ILE A 444 19.57 -5.91 14.79
CA ILE A 444 18.76 -4.84 15.36
C ILE A 444 18.09 -4.10 14.19
N LYS A 445 16.77 -4.07 14.18
CA LYS A 445 15.97 -3.29 13.25
C LYS A 445 15.20 -2.23 14.02
N LEU A 446 15.38 -0.97 13.64
CA LEU A 446 14.66 0.18 14.19
C LEU A 446 14.15 1.05 13.06
N GLU A 447 12.95 1.59 13.24
CA GLU A 447 12.31 2.47 12.26
C GLU A 447 11.24 3.32 12.92
N ASP A 448 11.11 4.55 12.46
CA ASP A 448 10.05 5.48 12.82
C ASP A 448 9.58 6.26 11.59
N GLN A 449 8.27 6.58 11.54
CA GLN A 449 7.68 7.45 10.52
C GLN A 449 7.75 8.92 10.94
N VAL A 450 8.24 9.76 10.04
CA VAL A 450 8.52 11.16 10.31
C VAL A 450 7.88 12.04 9.25
N LEU A 451 7.06 12.99 9.69
CA LEU A 451 6.48 14.03 8.86
C LEU A 451 7.47 15.20 8.71
N VAL A 452 7.77 15.60 7.48
CA VAL A 452 8.47 16.84 7.17
C VAL A 452 7.48 18.00 7.34
N THR A 453 7.73 18.89 8.31
CA THR A 453 6.91 20.08 8.58
C THR A 453 7.42 21.30 7.79
N GLU A 454 6.80 22.47 7.95
CA GLU A 454 7.22 23.70 7.26
C GLU A 454 8.64 24.17 7.68
N ASP A 455 9.05 23.85 8.91
CA ASP A 455 10.30 24.36 9.52
C ASP A 455 11.22 23.27 10.08
N GLY A 456 10.85 21.98 9.95
CA GLY A 456 11.62 20.86 10.47
C GLY A 456 10.91 19.52 10.27
N PHE A 457 10.73 18.78 11.35
CA PHE A 457 10.07 17.48 11.32
C PHE A 457 9.24 17.19 12.55
N GLU A 458 8.31 16.25 12.44
CA GLU A 458 7.55 15.68 13.55
C GLU A 458 7.62 14.15 13.47
N ASN A 459 8.18 13.49 14.48
CA ASN A 459 8.06 12.04 14.59
C ASN A 459 6.62 11.68 14.96
N ILE A 460 5.92 10.98 14.06
CA ILE A 460 4.51 10.59 14.25
C ILE A 460 4.34 9.21 14.89
N THR A 461 5.43 8.46 15.05
CA THR A 461 5.48 7.17 15.77
C THR A 461 6.23 7.32 17.07
N LYS A 462 5.65 6.85 18.18
CA LYS A 462 6.16 7.13 19.53
C LYS A 462 6.32 5.86 20.37
N PHE A 463 6.31 4.69 19.74
CA PHE A 463 6.51 3.44 20.47
C PHE A 463 7.92 3.39 21.10
N PRO A 464 8.07 3.10 22.39
CA PRO A 464 9.35 3.19 23.07
C PRO A 464 10.36 2.14 22.57
N PHE A 465 11.64 2.48 22.67
CA PHE A 465 12.75 1.55 22.47
C PHE A 465 12.94 0.64 23.70
N CYS A 466 13.50 -0.56 23.47
CA CYS A 466 13.71 -1.55 24.54
C CYS A 466 14.75 -1.06 25.57
N PRO A 467 14.38 -0.80 26.82
CA PRO A 467 15.34 -0.28 27.84
C PRO A 467 16.53 -1.20 28.08
N HIS A 468 16.31 -2.52 28.09
CA HIS A 468 17.40 -3.51 28.31
C HIS A 468 18.45 -3.43 27.20
N LEU A 469 18.02 -3.36 25.92
CA LEU A 469 18.94 -3.23 24.78
C LEU A 469 19.57 -1.84 24.72
N MET A 470 18.91 -0.80 25.24
CA MET A 470 19.49 0.54 25.39
C MET A 470 20.51 0.62 26.54
N GLY A 471 20.65 -0.45 27.34
CA GLY A 471 21.54 -0.46 28.49
C GLY A 471 21.04 0.29 29.73
N VAL A 472 19.75 0.63 29.74
CA VAL A 472 19.08 1.28 30.87
C VAL A 472 18.32 0.20 31.63
N THR A 473 18.88 -0.21 32.77
CA THR A 473 18.30 -1.25 33.64
C THR A 473 18.11 -0.76 35.07
#